data_36318798d2ef56e7116c61caedd7e8d7
#
_entry.id   36318798d2ef56e7116c61caedd7e8d7
#
_cell.length_a   1.000
_cell.length_b   1.000
_cell.length_c   1.000
_cell.angle_alpha   90.00
_cell.angle_beta   90.00
_cell.angle_gamma   90.00
#
_symmetry.space_group_name_H-M   'P 1'
#
loop_
_entity.id
_entity.type
_entity.pdbx_description
1 polymer ?
#
loop_
_entity_poly.entity_id
_entity_poly.type
_entity_poly.pdbx_seq_one_letter_code
_entity_poly.pdbx_strand_id
1 'polypeptide(L)'
;MFVLSLAAMAQNKPRHATLSQQKMCADQAKKSFEEDNIKPEHALTWQFSSHYETNTNICYVMTWISTMDNSNKFTLSHYVYDAFEGREYASFIEIGSDVVECSVAPTPEENIKCKTDDDFLRLVYKQYGVAK
;
A
#
# COMPACT_ATOMS: atom_id res chain seq x y z
N MET A 1 38.12 11.06 40.46
CA MET A 1 37.27 10.08 39.81
C MET A 1 36.31 10.85 38.92
N PHE A 2 36.61 10.93 37.61
CA PHE A 2 35.77 11.65 36.67
C PHE A 2 34.76 10.66 36.05
N VAL A 3 33.49 10.86 36.34
CA VAL A 3 32.41 10.12 35.67
C VAL A 3 32.14 10.80 34.32
N LEU A 4 32.61 10.19 33.25
CA LEU A 4 32.23 10.61 31.90
C LEU A 4 30.78 10.14 31.64
N SER A 5 29.86 11.09 31.74
CA SER A 5 28.49 10.90 31.26
C SER A 5 28.52 10.86 29.73
N LEU A 6 28.50 9.66 29.18
CA LEU A 6 28.17 9.47 27.76
C LEU A 6 26.69 9.85 27.58
N ALA A 7 26.44 11.10 27.20
CA ALA A 7 25.15 11.47 26.65
C ALA A 7 24.98 10.71 25.34
N ALA A 8 24.18 9.68 25.38
CA ALA A 8 23.72 9.01 24.15
C ALA A 8 22.96 10.07 23.36
N MET A 9 23.58 10.60 22.30
CA MET A 9 22.87 11.40 21.32
C MET A 9 21.84 10.49 20.65
N ALA A 10 20.56 10.64 21.02
CA ALA A 10 19.47 10.04 20.30
C ALA A 10 19.55 10.57 18.86
N GLN A 11 19.93 9.70 17.92
CA GLN A 11 19.88 10.02 16.51
C GLN A 11 18.40 10.17 16.16
N ASN A 12 17.97 11.42 15.93
CA ASN A 12 16.65 11.69 15.39
C ASN A 12 16.56 11.05 14.00
N LYS A 13 15.75 9.98 13.87
CA LYS A 13 15.43 9.43 12.55
C LYS A 13 14.78 10.54 11.72
N PRO A 14 15.18 10.72 10.44
CA PRO A 14 14.53 11.70 9.58
C PRO A 14 13.03 11.39 9.49
N ARG A 15 12.19 12.41 9.67
CA ARG A 15 10.73 12.30 9.60
C ARG A 15 10.23 11.96 8.20
N HIS A 16 11.07 12.19 7.19
CA HIS A 16 10.74 11.99 5.78
C HIS A 16 11.77 11.08 5.12
N ALA A 17 11.32 10.30 4.15
CA ALA A 17 12.19 9.51 3.31
C ALA A 17 13.13 10.42 2.51
N THR A 18 14.38 10.00 2.35
CA THR A 18 15.32 10.66 1.44
C THR A 18 14.86 10.51 -0.01
N LEU A 19 15.34 11.37 -0.91
CA LEU A 19 15.06 11.24 -2.35
C LEU A 19 15.51 9.87 -2.89
N SER A 20 16.65 9.36 -2.41
CA SER A 20 17.15 8.03 -2.79
C SER A 20 16.21 6.92 -2.35
N GLN A 21 15.70 6.98 -1.12
CA GLN A 21 14.72 6.00 -0.60
C GLN A 21 13.40 6.06 -1.36
N GLN A 22 12.90 7.27 -1.64
CA GLN A 22 11.67 7.47 -2.41
C GLN A 22 11.82 6.92 -3.83
N LYS A 23 12.95 7.20 -4.49
CA LYS A 23 13.22 6.70 -5.84
C LYS A 23 13.31 5.17 -5.88
N MET A 24 14.06 4.57 -4.95
CA MET A 24 14.21 3.12 -4.85
C MET A 24 12.85 2.45 -4.63
N CYS A 25 12.02 3.01 -3.75
CA CYS A 25 10.66 2.53 -3.52
C CYS A 25 9.80 2.65 -4.78
N ALA A 26 9.80 3.80 -5.46
CA ALA A 26 9.02 4.02 -6.68
C ALA A 26 9.44 3.06 -7.80
N ASP A 27 10.73 2.85 -7.99
CA ASP A 27 11.26 1.94 -9.02
C ASP A 27 10.88 0.48 -8.73
N GLN A 28 10.99 0.05 -7.48
CA GLN A 28 10.62 -1.31 -7.09
C GLN A 28 9.10 -1.51 -7.13
N ALA A 29 8.33 -0.51 -6.74
CA ALA A 29 6.87 -0.53 -6.82
C ALA A 29 6.40 -0.72 -8.26
N LYS A 30 6.99 0.02 -9.19
CA LYS A 30 6.70 -0.12 -10.62
C LYS A 30 7.03 -1.52 -11.12
N LYS A 31 8.21 -2.02 -10.80
CA LYS A 31 8.64 -3.36 -11.20
C LYS A 31 7.72 -4.45 -10.66
N SER A 32 7.43 -4.43 -9.36
CA SER A 32 6.55 -5.43 -8.74
C SER A 32 5.12 -5.34 -9.28
N PHE A 33 4.60 -4.14 -9.50
CA PHE A 33 3.27 -3.95 -10.06
C PHE A 33 3.16 -4.52 -11.47
N GLU A 34 4.12 -4.25 -12.34
CA GLU A 34 4.13 -4.72 -13.72
C GLU A 34 4.33 -6.25 -13.82
N GLU A 35 5.14 -6.83 -12.93
CA GLU A 35 5.37 -8.27 -12.88
C GLU A 35 4.19 -9.05 -12.28
N ASP A 36 3.56 -8.52 -11.25
CA ASP A 36 2.53 -9.24 -10.49
C ASP A 36 1.10 -8.97 -10.99
N ASN A 37 0.90 -7.91 -11.78
CA ASN A 37 -0.41 -7.51 -12.25
C ASN A 37 -0.44 -7.41 -13.77
N ILE A 38 -0.92 -8.44 -14.42
CA ILE A 38 -1.16 -8.40 -15.87
C ILE A 38 -2.31 -7.43 -16.14
N LYS A 39 -2.11 -6.47 -17.04
CA LYS A 39 -3.16 -5.54 -17.42
C LYS A 39 -4.35 -6.29 -18.03
N PRO A 40 -5.56 -6.19 -17.42
CA PRO A 40 -6.75 -6.83 -17.97
C PRO A 40 -7.12 -6.26 -19.35
N GLU A 41 -7.71 -7.10 -20.21
CA GLU A 41 -8.12 -6.72 -21.56
C GLU A 41 -9.10 -5.54 -21.57
N HIS A 42 -10.03 -5.50 -20.61
CA HIS A 42 -11.05 -4.45 -20.49
C HIS A 42 -10.76 -3.50 -19.30
N ALA A 43 -9.50 -3.20 -19.05
CA ALA A 43 -9.13 -2.32 -17.96
C ALA A 43 -9.59 -0.87 -18.21
N LEU A 44 -10.35 -0.32 -17.28
CA LEU A 44 -10.68 1.10 -17.19
C LEU A 44 -9.58 1.84 -16.43
N THR A 45 -9.09 1.25 -15.35
CA THR A 45 -7.91 1.71 -14.62
C THR A 45 -6.95 0.57 -14.38
N TRP A 46 -5.67 0.86 -14.50
CA TRP A 46 -4.57 -0.05 -14.21
C TRP A 46 -3.39 0.81 -13.80
N GLN A 47 -3.32 1.10 -12.51
CA GLN A 47 -2.32 2.02 -11.95
C GLN A 47 -1.99 1.67 -10.51
N PHE A 48 -0.92 2.28 -10.03
CA PHE A 48 -0.46 2.10 -8.66
C PHE A 48 0.04 3.42 -8.08
N SER A 49 0.13 3.46 -6.76
CA SER A 49 0.90 4.45 -6.03
C SER A 49 1.83 3.75 -5.04
N SER A 50 2.85 4.45 -4.58
CA SER A 50 3.80 3.91 -3.62
C SER A 50 4.12 4.92 -2.52
N HIS A 51 4.50 4.41 -1.37
CA HIS A 51 4.94 5.21 -0.24
C HIS A 51 6.03 4.46 0.54
N TYR A 52 7.17 5.10 0.74
CA TYR A 52 8.21 4.57 1.62
C TYR A 52 7.98 5.06 3.05
N GLU A 53 7.78 4.12 3.96
CA GLU A 53 7.61 4.41 5.39
C GLU A 53 8.93 4.27 6.13
N THR A 54 9.45 5.39 6.64
CA THR A 54 10.77 5.43 7.29
C THR A 54 10.84 4.70 8.62
N ASN A 55 9.71 4.64 9.35
CA ASN A 55 9.67 3.98 10.66
C ASN A 55 9.79 2.45 10.56
N THR A 56 9.25 1.88 9.50
CA THR A 56 9.22 0.43 9.27
C THR A 56 10.19 -0.03 8.19
N ASN A 57 10.77 0.90 7.42
CA ASN A 57 11.58 0.63 6.22
C ASN A 57 10.83 -0.21 5.18
N ILE A 58 9.54 0.00 5.04
CA ILE A 58 8.70 -0.73 4.09
C ILE A 58 8.32 0.20 2.94
N CYS A 59 8.42 -0.31 1.73
CA CYS A 59 7.90 0.32 0.52
C CYS A 59 6.50 -0.23 0.25
N TYR A 60 5.47 0.51 0.61
CA TYR A 60 4.09 0.13 0.35
C TYR A 60 3.68 0.48 -1.06
N VAL A 61 2.98 -0.43 -1.70
CA VAL A 61 2.34 -0.25 -3.01
C VAL A 61 0.85 -0.40 -2.84
N MET A 62 0.08 0.52 -3.41
CA MET A 62 -1.36 0.35 -3.53
C MET A 62 -1.75 0.31 -5.00
N THR A 63 -2.55 -0.68 -5.38
CA THR A 63 -3.04 -0.86 -6.75
C THR A 63 -4.45 -0.32 -6.92
N TRP A 64 -4.73 0.18 -8.12
CA TRP A 64 -6.06 0.51 -8.63
C TRP A 64 -6.28 -0.25 -9.91
N ILE A 65 -7.13 -1.23 -9.88
CA ILE A 65 -7.48 -2.01 -11.07
C ILE A 65 -9.00 -2.05 -11.17
N SER A 66 -9.53 -1.52 -12.24
CA SER A 66 -10.96 -1.62 -12.53
C SER A 66 -11.19 -2.11 -13.95
N THR A 67 -12.24 -2.88 -14.10
CA THR A 67 -12.63 -3.48 -15.38
C THR A 67 -14.13 -3.37 -15.58
N MET A 68 -14.55 -3.38 -16.85
CA MET A 68 -15.94 -3.50 -17.26
C MET A 68 -16.04 -4.67 -18.21
N ASP A 69 -16.81 -5.69 -17.89
CA ASP A 69 -17.00 -6.82 -18.79
C ASP A 69 -18.02 -6.54 -19.89
N ASN A 70 -18.22 -7.51 -20.80
CA ASN A 70 -19.17 -7.38 -21.90
C ASN A 70 -20.63 -7.28 -21.45
N SER A 71 -20.93 -7.64 -20.21
CA SER A 71 -22.25 -7.52 -19.58
C SER A 71 -22.43 -6.19 -18.83
N ASN A 72 -21.50 -5.23 -19.00
CA ASN A 72 -21.44 -3.99 -18.27
C ASN A 72 -21.26 -4.17 -16.75
N LYS A 73 -20.69 -5.30 -16.33
CA LYS A 73 -20.39 -5.55 -14.93
C LYS A 73 -19.04 -4.92 -14.58
N PHE A 74 -19.06 -3.99 -13.62
CA PHE A 74 -17.90 -3.28 -13.12
C PHE A 74 -17.22 -4.07 -11.99
N THR A 75 -15.89 -4.16 -12.03
CA THR A 75 -15.08 -4.73 -10.95
C THR A 75 -14.01 -3.73 -10.56
N LEU A 76 -13.87 -3.47 -9.27
CA LEU A 76 -12.86 -2.61 -8.70
C LEU A 76 -12.06 -3.39 -7.66
N SER A 77 -10.74 -3.34 -7.75
CA SER A 77 -9.87 -3.93 -6.75
C SER A 77 -8.74 -3.00 -6.34
N HIS A 78 -8.42 -3.04 -5.05
CA HIS A 78 -7.24 -2.41 -4.47
C HIS A 78 -6.51 -3.42 -3.62
N TYR A 79 -5.19 -3.44 -3.73
CA TYR A 79 -4.31 -4.22 -2.85
C TYR A 79 -3.22 -3.31 -2.31
N VAL A 80 -2.87 -3.50 -1.05
CA VAL A 80 -1.69 -2.87 -0.45
C VAL A 80 -0.71 -3.97 -0.08
N TYR A 81 0.51 -3.88 -0.58
CA TYR A 81 1.54 -4.88 -0.34
C TYR A 81 2.94 -4.25 -0.26
N ASP A 82 3.90 -5.04 0.24
CA ASP A 82 5.31 -4.68 0.26
C ASP A 82 5.93 -4.93 -1.12
N ALA A 83 6.51 -3.88 -1.72
CA ALA A 83 7.11 -3.96 -3.05
C ALA A 83 8.30 -4.93 -3.14
N PHE A 84 9.02 -5.16 -2.05
CA PHE A 84 10.20 -6.03 -2.01
C PHE A 84 9.88 -7.47 -1.60
N GLU A 85 9.04 -7.64 -0.59
CA GLU A 85 8.73 -8.95 -0.02
C GLU A 85 7.40 -9.53 -0.50
N GLY A 86 6.54 -8.72 -1.09
CA GLY A 86 5.26 -9.16 -1.63
C GLY A 86 4.17 -9.46 -0.59
N ARG A 87 4.43 -9.18 0.69
CA ARG A 87 3.42 -9.38 1.74
C ARG A 87 2.24 -8.45 1.53
N GLU A 88 1.03 -9.01 1.53
CA GLU A 88 -0.22 -8.24 1.45
C GLU A 88 -0.66 -7.74 2.82
N TYR A 89 -1.05 -6.47 2.89
CA TYR A 89 -1.51 -5.79 4.11
C TYR A 89 -2.98 -5.43 4.06
N ALA A 90 -3.53 -5.23 2.87
CA ALA A 90 -4.91 -4.81 2.71
C ALA A 90 -5.46 -5.23 1.35
N SER A 91 -6.77 -5.50 1.30
CA SER A 91 -7.47 -5.83 0.06
C SER A 91 -8.89 -5.29 0.06
N PHE A 92 -9.30 -4.80 -1.09
CA PHE A 92 -10.66 -4.37 -1.39
C PHE A 92 -11.07 -4.92 -2.74
N ILE A 93 -12.24 -5.56 -2.78
CA ILE A 93 -12.82 -6.05 -4.04
C ILE A 93 -14.30 -5.72 -4.05
N GLU A 94 -14.73 -5.01 -5.10
CA GLU A 94 -16.13 -4.73 -5.38
C GLU A 94 -16.48 -5.29 -6.76
N ILE A 95 -17.57 -6.03 -6.83
CA ILE A 95 -18.08 -6.63 -8.07
C ILE A 95 -19.52 -6.17 -8.27
N GLY A 96 -19.76 -5.41 -9.33
CA GLY A 96 -21.03 -4.69 -9.51
C GLY A 96 -21.19 -3.65 -8.42
N SER A 97 -22.25 -3.75 -7.61
CA SER A 97 -22.47 -2.90 -6.44
C SER A 97 -22.16 -3.58 -5.12
N ASP A 98 -21.62 -4.80 -5.17
CA ASP A 98 -21.38 -5.62 -3.98
C ASP A 98 -19.91 -5.59 -3.56
N VAL A 99 -19.63 -5.17 -2.33
CA VAL A 99 -18.31 -5.28 -1.74
C VAL A 99 -18.13 -6.71 -1.24
N VAL A 100 -17.27 -7.48 -1.91
CA VAL A 100 -17.01 -8.88 -1.59
C VAL A 100 -15.83 -9.06 -0.65
N GLU A 101 -14.93 -8.09 -0.60
CA GLU A 101 -13.81 -8.07 0.35
C GLU A 101 -13.44 -6.64 0.71
N CYS A 102 -13.25 -6.38 2.00
CA CYS A 102 -12.74 -5.11 2.50
C CYS A 102 -12.06 -5.37 3.84
N SER A 103 -10.73 -5.45 3.82
CA SER A 103 -9.96 -5.75 5.02
C SER A 103 -8.61 -5.07 5.01
N VAL A 104 -8.16 -4.67 6.21
CA VAL A 104 -6.84 -4.09 6.45
C VAL A 104 -6.21 -4.84 7.62
N ALA A 105 -5.06 -5.45 7.37
CA ALA A 105 -4.34 -6.27 8.35
C ALA A 105 -2.95 -5.68 8.63
N PRO A 106 -2.84 -4.68 9.53
CA PRO A 106 -1.56 -4.05 9.85
C PRO A 106 -0.55 -5.03 10.45
N THR A 107 -1.05 -6.00 11.21
CA THR A 107 -0.28 -7.12 11.77
C THR A 107 -0.98 -8.44 11.43
N PRO A 108 -0.29 -9.60 11.54
CA PRO A 108 -0.92 -10.89 11.30
C PRO A 108 -2.12 -11.20 12.22
N GLU A 109 -2.16 -10.59 13.42
CA GLU A 109 -3.21 -10.79 14.41
C GLU A 109 -4.39 -9.81 14.24
N GLU A 110 -4.15 -8.67 13.58
CA GLU A 110 -5.18 -7.64 13.38
C GLU A 110 -5.77 -7.74 11.99
N ASN A 111 -7.08 -7.84 11.93
CA ASN A 111 -7.82 -7.81 10.67
C ASN A 111 -9.01 -6.86 10.83
N ILE A 112 -8.83 -5.64 10.34
CA ILE A 112 -9.85 -4.60 10.39
C ILE A 112 -10.75 -4.77 9.17
N LYS A 113 -12.03 -5.03 9.40
CA LYS A 113 -13.03 -5.10 8.34
C LYS A 113 -13.58 -3.72 8.01
N CYS A 114 -13.85 -3.48 6.75
CA CYS A 114 -14.47 -2.26 6.26
C CYS A 114 -15.67 -2.60 5.36
N LYS A 115 -16.43 -1.59 4.93
CA LYS A 115 -17.67 -1.81 4.18
C LYS A 115 -17.69 -1.10 2.83
N THR A 116 -16.93 -0.02 2.68
CA THR A 116 -16.95 0.82 1.49
C THR A 116 -15.53 1.13 1.00
N ASP A 117 -15.44 1.51 -0.28
CA ASP A 117 -14.19 1.99 -0.87
C ASP A 117 -13.62 3.19 -0.10
N ASP A 118 -14.46 4.14 0.26
CA ASP A 118 -14.03 5.33 1.02
C ASP A 118 -13.45 4.95 2.39
N ASP A 119 -14.07 4.01 3.10
CA ASP A 119 -13.56 3.49 4.37
C ASP A 119 -12.20 2.81 4.17
N PHE A 120 -12.07 1.99 3.14
CA PHE A 120 -10.82 1.32 2.80
C PHE A 120 -9.70 2.33 2.52
N LEU A 121 -9.95 3.30 1.66
CA LEU A 121 -8.96 4.32 1.29
C LEU A 121 -8.50 5.14 2.49
N ARG A 122 -9.41 5.49 3.37
CA ARG A 122 -9.10 6.20 4.61
C ARG A 122 -8.24 5.36 5.56
N LEU A 123 -8.55 4.08 5.73
CA LEU A 123 -7.79 3.16 6.58
C LEU A 123 -6.38 2.93 6.05
N VAL A 124 -6.22 2.70 4.75
CA VAL A 124 -4.90 2.44 4.17
C VAL A 124 -4.03 3.69 4.17
N TYR A 125 -4.61 4.87 3.97
CA TYR A 125 -3.87 6.12 4.11
C TYR A 125 -3.35 6.32 5.54
N LYS A 126 -4.21 6.09 6.52
CA LYS A 126 -3.86 6.19 7.94
C LYS A 126 -2.77 5.19 8.34
N GLN A 127 -2.85 3.95 7.88
CA GLN A 127 -1.95 2.88 8.27
C GLN A 127 -0.65 2.87 7.48
N TYR A 128 -0.68 3.18 6.19
CA TYR A 128 0.45 2.98 5.27
C TYR A 128 0.88 4.22 4.51
N GLY A 129 0.15 5.30 4.60
CA GLY A 129 0.45 6.55 3.91
C GLY A 129 0.22 6.48 2.39
N VAL A 130 -0.34 5.40 1.86
CA VAL A 130 -0.66 5.31 0.44
C VAL A 130 -1.98 5.99 0.13
N ALA A 131 -2.04 6.72 -0.98
CA ALA A 131 -3.20 7.48 -1.41
C ALA A 131 -3.38 7.38 -2.93
N LYS A 132 -4.60 7.68 -3.33
CA LYS A 132 -4.97 7.79 -4.74
C LYS A 132 -4.30 9.01 -5.40
#